data_bb6106c962203abf3e8f9ab81c3572c8
#
_entry.id   bb6106c962203abf3e8f9ab81c3572c8
#
_cell.length_a   1.000
_cell.length_b   1.000
_cell.length_c   1.000
_cell.angle_alpha   90.00
_cell.angle_beta   90.00
_cell.angle_gamma   90.00
#
_symmetry.space_group_name_H-M   'P 1'
#
loop_
_entity.id
_entity.type
_entity.pdbx_description
1 polymer ?
#
loop_
_entity_poly.entity_id
_entity_poly.type
_entity_poly.pdbx_seq_one_letter_code
_entity_poly.pdbx_strand_id
1 'polypeptide(L)'
;MPRLSPFNGLVFDAAVSGPLESVTAPPYDVISDHRRLGYLRASPFSVVHLDLAEGTDDPTDPQSRYARAGRRLRDWEAAGALRRAEEPCYYAYEMSSLPGPRGAGPGSALGPGGTVRGLICAMELEVWGGTVLPHEEVQEGPVGDRLALLRATRTHLSPVYGTLEGTDDWLDASVREVASTPTPFEAVDEQSMRHRMWPVEGTAIQARLEGLRGEQLLIADGHHRYTTALRYRAERRRSDGPGPWDAVLTLVVDSTAEHLAVMPFHRVQLAGEAPTAGEAMPGLAETLGALRDDDLTIGTIALDARNEVGYRVLRLERWEARPRALHEELLDDLAPSSLRYVSDAAEADATLRRGEAVAVYLLPPTTPGRIRAVVERGERLPQKSTYFWPKPRTGMVMMPLDPDPASPFPKPVAQSRAADPSVNPTGRAS
;
A
#
# COMPACT_ATOMS: atom_id res chain seq x y z
N MET A 1 -18.79 -5.88 -5.38
CA MET A 1 -17.34 -5.81 -5.23
C MET A 1 -16.67 -6.79 -6.18
N PRO A 2 -15.40 -6.61 -6.50
CA PRO A 2 -14.63 -7.56 -7.29
C PRO A 2 -14.59 -8.92 -6.59
N ARG A 3 -14.38 -9.98 -7.34
CA ARG A 3 -14.24 -11.32 -6.77
C ARG A 3 -12.96 -11.40 -5.94
N LEU A 4 -13.08 -11.88 -4.70
CA LEU A 4 -11.97 -12.18 -3.80
C LEU A 4 -11.81 -13.70 -3.73
N SER A 5 -10.61 -14.20 -3.98
CA SER A 5 -10.33 -15.63 -4.12
C SER A 5 -9.12 -16.05 -3.30
N PRO A 6 -9.04 -17.30 -2.86
CA PRO A 6 -7.83 -17.85 -2.27
C PRO A 6 -6.73 -17.99 -3.35
N PHE A 7 -5.47 -18.11 -2.94
CA PHE A 7 -4.33 -18.27 -3.83
C PHE A 7 -3.18 -19.05 -3.18
N ASN A 8 -2.29 -19.61 -3.99
CA ASN A 8 -1.09 -20.30 -3.53
C ASN A 8 0.00 -19.27 -3.20
N GLY A 9 0.00 -18.78 -1.96
CA GLY A 9 0.93 -17.76 -1.51
C GLY A 9 2.37 -18.27 -1.40
N LEU A 10 3.31 -17.37 -1.68
CA LEU A 10 4.73 -17.59 -1.49
C LEU A 10 5.14 -16.92 -0.15
N VAL A 11 5.66 -17.72 0.79
CA VAL A 11 6.01 -17.29 2.15
C VAL A 11 7.46 -17.64 2.47
N PHE A 12 8.09 -16.87 3.34
CA PHE A 12 9.43 -17.18 3.85
C PHE A 12 9.40 -18.41 4.76
N ASP A 13 10.40 -19.31 4.56
CA ASP A 13 10.71 -20.36 5.50
C ASP A 13 11.75 -19.85 6.50
N ALA A 14 11.32 -19.58 7.74
CA ALA A 14 12.16 -19.02 8.77
C ALA A 14 13.38 -19.91 9.12
N ALA A 15 13.33 -21.22 8.84
CA ALA A 15 14.46 -22.13 9.05
C ALA A 15 15.62 -21.83 8.08
N VAL A 16 15.35 -21.25 6.92
CA VAL A 16 16.35 -20.90 5.89
C VAL A 16 16.60 -19.41 5.83
N SER A 17 15.53 -18.60 5.84
CA SER A 17 15.60 -17.14 5.65
C SER A 17 15.93 -16.37 6.93
N GLY A 18 15.77 -16.99 8.08
CA GLY A 18 15.78 -16.31 9.37
C GLY A 18 14.40 -15.75 9.75
N PRO A 19 14.32 -14.99 10.85
CA PRO A 19 13.06 -14.50 11.40
C PRO A 19 12.39 -13.47 10.48
N LEU A 20 11.04 -13.46 10.46
CA LEU A 20 10.26 -12.64 9.53
C LEU A 20 10.48 -11.13 9.69
N GLU A 21 10.79 -10.65 10.89
CA GLU A 21 11.14 -9.24 11.12
C GLU A 21 12.40 -8.80 10.34
N SER A 22 13.34 -9.73 10.08
CA SER A 22 14.56 -9.42 9.33
C SER A 22 14.40 -9.47 7.80
N VAL A 23 13.37 -10.17 7.32
CA VAL A 23 13.17 -10.40 5.88
C VAL A 23 11.99 -9.63 5.30
N THR A 24 11.04 -9.20 6.14
CA THR A 24 9.90 -8.37 5.72
C THR A 24 10.21 -6.87 5.94
N ALA A 25 9.47 -5.99 5.26
CA ALA A 25 9.68 -4.55 5.33
C ALA A 25 8.35 -3.77 5.22
N PRO A 26 8.29 -2.49 5.59
CA PRO A 26 7.17 -1.64 5.24
C PRO A 26 6.99 -1.55 3.71
N PRO A 27 5.88 -1.00 3.21
CA PRO A 27 5.73 -0.70 1.78
C PRO A 27 6.86 0.22 1.28
N TYR A 28 7.28 0.02 0.02
CA TYR A 28 8.45 0.68 -0.58
C TYR A 28 8.41 2.21 -0.50
N ASP A 29 7.22 2.81 -0.56
CA ASP A 29 6.99 4.25 -0.64
C ASP A 29 7.13 4.99 0.70
N VAL A 30 7.32 4.25 1.81
CA VAL A 30 7.61 4.78 3.14
C VAL A 30 9.03 4.45 3.63
N ILE A 31 9.86 3.84 2.78
CA ILE A 31 11.26 3.50 3.08
C ILE A 31 12.16 4.61 2.55
N SER A 32 12.82 5.36 3.44
CA SER A 32 13.86 6.32 3.06
C SER A 32 15.15 5.60 2.62
N ASP A 33 16.01 6.30 1.86
CA ASP A 33 17.30 5.73 1.40
C ASP A 33 18.16 5.21 2.54
N HIS A 34 18.22 5.93 3.66
CA HIS A 34 18.96 5.50 4.84
C HIS A 34 18.39 4.20 5.43
N ARG A 35 17.06 4.10 5.58
CA ARG A 35 16.40 2.88 6.09
C ARG A 35 16.54 1.71 5.12
N ARG A 36 16.51 1.98 3.81
CA ARG A 36 16.74 0.97 2.77
C ARG A 36 18.08 0.26 2.97
N LEU A 37 19.17 1.00 3.21
CA LEU A 37 20.47 0.41 3.48
C LEU A 37 20.48 -0.45 4.75
N GLY A 38 19.73 -0.07 5.76
CA GLY A 38 19.53 -0.87 6.98
C GLY A 38 18.91 -2.22 6.68
N TYR A 39 17.80 -2.25 5.94
CA TYR A 39 17.13 -3.50 5.53
C TYR A 39 18.01 -4.40 4.66
N LEU A 40 18.74 -3.83 3.70
CA LEU A 40 19.66 -4.59 2.84
C LEU A 40 20.78 -5.28 3.62
N ARG A 41 21.22 -4.68 4.74
CA ARG A 41 22.26 -5.24 5.61
C ARG A 41 21.73 -6.22 6.65
N ALA A 42 20.47 -6.10 7.02
CA ALA A 42 19.85 -6.93 8.07
C ALA A 42 19.78 -8.41 7.68
N SER A 43 19.49 -8.71 6.41
CA SER A 43 19.41 -10.08 5.92
C SER A 43 19.65 -10.17 4.41
N PRO A 44 20.36 -11.19 3.92
CA PRO A 44 20.46 -11.47 2.48
C PRO A 44 19.11 -11.85 1.85
N PHE A 45 18.13 -12.21 2.69
CA PHE A 45 16.77 -12.54 2.30
C PHE A 45 15.77 -11.39 2.56
N SER A 46 16.24 -10.17 2.91
CA SER A 46 15.34 -9.03 3.06
C SER A 46 14.58 -8.76 1.76
N VAL A 47 13.26 -8.67 1.84
CA VAL A 47 12.38 -8.37 0.69
C VAL A 47 12.75 -7.05 -0.02
N VAL A 48 13.46 -6.15 0.66
CA VAL A 48 13.98 -4.91 0.08
C VAL A 48 14.98 -5.17 -1.04
N HIS A 49 15.66 -6.32 -1.04
CA HIS A 49 16.48 -6.77 -2.18
C HIS A 49 15.66 -7.07 -3.45
N LEU A 50 14.35 -7.26 -3.31
CA LEU A 50 13.41 -7.42 -4.43
C LEU A 50 12.71 -6.10 -4.73
N ASP A 51 12.11 -5.49 -3.72
CA ASP A 51 11.20 -4.36 -3.86
C ASP A 51 11.92 -3.04 -4.18
N LEU A 52 13.12 -2.84 -3.61
CA LEU A 52 14.02 -1.70 -3.82
C LEU A 52 15.45 -2.16 -4.11
N ALA A 53 15.61 -3.10 -5.04
CA ALA A 53 16.87 -3.69 -5.42
C ALA A 53 17.89 -2.63 -5.89
N GLU A 54 19.17 -2.96 -5.83
CA GLU A 54 20.27 -2.14 -6.34
C GLU A 54 20.51 -2.39 -7.83
N GLY A 55 20.84 -1.36 -8.57
CA GLY A 55 21.15 -1.44 -9.99
C GLY A 55 20.63 -0.23 -10.76
N THR A 56 20.74 -0.28 -12.08
CA THR A 56 20.20 0.75 -12.98
C THR A 56 18.69 0.67 -13.09
N ASP A 57 18.05 1.78 -13.43
CA ASP A 57 16.61 1.87 -13.64
C ASP A 57 16.18 1.49 -15.08
N ASP A 58 17.14 1.16 -15.96
CA ASP A 58 16.84 0.72 -17.32
C ASP A 58 16.34 -0.73 -17.33
N PRO A 59 15.05 -0.97 -17.60
CA PRO A 59 14.48 -2.33 -17.58
C PRO A 59 15.02 -3.21 -18.71
N THR A 60 15.70 -2.64 -19.71
CA THR A 60 16.32 -3.39 -20.83
C THR A 60 17.73 -3.87 -20.49
N ASP A 61 18.36 -3.30 -19.45
CA ASP A 61 19.67 -3.72 -18.97
C ASP A 61 19.54 -5.07 -18.20
N PRO A 62 20.26 -6.14 -18.64
CA PRO A 62 20.30 -7.41 -17.90
C PRO A 62 20.83 -7.29 -16.46
N GLN A 63 21.52 -6.19 -16.12
CA GLN A 63 22.04 -5.88 -14.79
C GLN A 63 21.16 -4.87 -14.04
N SER A 64 20.03 -4.47 -14.60
CA SER A 64 19.08 -3.58 -13.93
C SER A 64 18.64 -4.11 -12.58
N ARG A 65 18.21 -3.21 -11.71
CA ARG A 65 17.63 -3.60 -10.41
C ARG A 65 16.44 -4.56 -10.55
N TYR A 66 15.67 -4.43 -11.61
CA TYR A 66 14.51 -5.31 -11.90
C TYR A 66 14.96 -6.72 -12.27
N ALA A 67 15.91 -6.85 -13.20
CA ALA A 67 16.45 -8.15 -13.59
C ALA A 67 17.14 -8.86 -12.41
N ARG A 68 17.83 -8.10 -11.55
CA ARG A 68 18.43 -8.63 -10.30
C ARG A 68 17.37 -9.12 -9.33
N ALA A 69 16.28 -8.36 -9.12
CA ALA A 69 15.16 -8.77 -8.28
C ALA A 69 14.54 -10.09 -8.77
N GLY A 70 14.27 -10.20 -10.07
CA GLY A 70 13.69 -11.42 -10.64
C GLY A 70 14.61 -12.65 -10.52
N ARG A 71 15.93 -12.49 -10.70
CA ARG A 71 16.90 -13.58 -10.46
C ARG A 71 16.91 -13.98 -8.99
N ARG A 72 17.03 -13.01 -8.09
CA ARG A 72 17.09 -13.25 -6.64
C ARG A 72 15.85 -13.95 -6.11
N LEU A 73 14.66 -13.60 -6.59
CA LEU A 73 13.43 -14.28 -6.22
C LEU A 73 13.50 -15.78 -6.55
N ARG A 74 13.91 -16.12 -7.78
CA ARG A 74 14.10 -17.52 -8.20
C ARG A 74 15.18 -18.25 -7.39
N ASP A 75 16.28 -17.55 -7.08
CA ASP A 75 17.36 -18.12 -6.27
C ASP A 75 16.87 -18.43 -4.85
N TRP A 76 16.03 -17.58 -4.27
CA TRP A 76 15.43 -17.81 -2.95
C TRP A 76 14.43 -18.98 -2.95
N GLU A 77 13.62 -19.12 -3.99
CA GLU A 77 12.76 -20.30 -4.17
C GLU A 77 13.60 -21.57 -4.32
N ALA A 78 14.62 -21.56 -5.17
CA ALA A 78 15.50 -22.70 -5.37
C ALA A 78 16.28 -23.10 -4.11
N ALA A 79 16.64 -22.12 -3.27
CA ALA A 79 17.29 -22.36 -1.97
C ALA A 79 16.33 -22.80 -0.87
N GLY A 80 15.02 -22.82 -1.12
CA GLY A 80 13.99 -23.13 -0.13
C GLY A 80 13.76 -22.03 0.91
N ALA A 81 14.33 -20.83 0.71
CA ALA A 81 14.07 -19.67 1.57
C ALA A 81 12.66 -19.12 1.38
N LEU A 82 12.09 -19.35 0.20
CA LEU A 82 10.67 -19.10 -0.10
C LEU A 82 9.99 -20.41 -0.46
N ARG A 83 8.79 -20.63 0.09
CA ARG A 83 7.96 -21.80 -0.18
C ARG A 83 6.58 -21.38 -0.64
N ARG A 84 6.08 -22.05 -1.66
CA ARG A 84 4.73 -21.88 -2.16
C ARG A 84 3.77 -22.75 -1.35
N ALA A 85 2.62 -22.22 -0.96
CA ALA A 85 1.54 -23.00 -0.37
C ALA A 85 1.06 -24.07 -1.37
N GLU A 86 0.87 -25.31 -0.90
CA GLU A 86 0.44 -26.44 -1.74
C GLU A 86 -0.99 -26.25 -2.23
N GLU A 87 -1.88 -25.76 -1.35
CA GLU A 87 -3.28 -25.51 -1.65
C GLU A 87 -3.60 -24.01 -1.60
N PRO A 88 -4.52 -23.54 -2.45
CA PRO A 88 -4.98 -22.16 -2.40
C PRO A 88 -5.69 -21.87 -1.07
N CYS A 89 -5.26 -20.82 -0.37
CA CYS A 89 -5.89 -20.38 0.88
C CYS A 89 -6.04 -18.86 0.91
N TYR A 90 -6.88 -18.38 1.80
CA TYR A 90 -6.87 -17.02 2.28
C TYR A 90 -5.85 -16.89 3.39
N TYR A 91 -5.45 -15.66 3.70
CA TYR A 91 -4.54 -15.41 4.83
C TYR A 91 -5.20 -14.41 5.77
N ALA A 92 -5.63 -14.91 6.94
CA ALA A 92 -6.05 -14.05 8.03
C ALA A 92 -4.84 -13.21 8.49
N TYR A 93 -5.01 -11.92 8.64
CA TYR A 93 -3.92 -11.01 8.96
C TYR A 93 -4.30 -10.06 10.09
N GLU A 94 -3.44 -9.99 11.09
CA GLU A 94 -3.63 -9.14 12.25
C GLU A 94 -2.44 -8.20 12.43
N MET A 95 -2.73 -6.93 12.66
CA MET A 95 -1.78 -5.87 13.00
C MET A 95 -2.15 -5.32 14.38
N SER A 96 -1.29 -5.49 15.38
CA SER A 96 -1.57 -5.06 16.74
C SER A 96 -0.43 -4.24 17.35
N SER A 97 -0.79 -3.15 18.05
CA SER A 97 0.14 -2.29 18.75
C SER A 97 0.64 -2.97 20.04
N LEU A 98 1.96 -3.09 20.19
CA LEU A 98 2.56 -3.61 21.42
C LEU A 98 2.66 -2.51 22.48
N PRO A 99 2.56 -2.86 23.79
CA PRO A 99 2.91 -1.94 24.85
C PRO A 99 4.39 -1.53 24.73
N GLY A 100 4.63 -0.23 24.65
CA GLY A 100 6.00 0.30 24.57
C GLY A 100 6.06 1.76 25.01
N PRO A 101 7.25 2.34 25.19
CA PRO A 101 7.37 3.76 25.43
C PRO A 101 6.72 4.49 24.24
N ARG A 102 5.75 5.35 24.54
CA ARG A 102 5.01 6.11 23.53
C ARG A 102 5.98 7.07 22.82
N GLY A 103 6.42 6.67 21.65
CA GLY A 103 7.00 7.62 20.69
C GLY A 103 5.90 8.48 20.09
N ALA A 104 6.23 9.67 19.60
CA ALA A 104 5.31 10.56 18.88
C ALA A 104 5.00 10.08 17.46
N GLY A 105 5.26 8.82 17.12
CA GLY A 105 5.08 8.25 15.80
C GLY A 105 3.66 7.78 15.50
N PRO A 106 3.39 7.38 14.25
CA PRO A 106 2.09 6.88 13.81
C PRO A 106 1.51 5.75 14.68
N GLY A 107 2.36 4.90 15.29
CA GLY A 107 1.92 3.83 16.19
C GLY A 107 1.17 4.31 17.43
N SER A 108 1.32 5.59 17.82
CA SER A 108 0.58 6.18 18.93
C SER A 108 -0.90 6.43 18.60
N ALA A 109 -1.26 6.48 17.32
CA ALA A 109 -2.63 6.72 16.86
C ALA A 109 -3.60 5.59 17.24
N LEU A 110 -3.10 4.34 17.33
CA LEU A 110 -3.92 3.20 17.72
C LEU A 110 -4.17 3.11 19.24
N GLY A 111 -3.40 3.82 20.03
CA GLY A 111 -3.36 3.58 21.47
C GLY A 111 -2.74 2.21 21.84
N PRO A 112 -2.53 1.96 23.14
CA PRO A 112 -2.02 0.67 23.60
C PRO A 112 -3.05 -0.44 23.34
N GLY A 113 -2.63 -1.52 22.64
CA GLY A 113 -3.47 -2.68 22.36
C GLY A 113 -4.42 -2.54 21.18
N GLY A 114 -4.34 -1.43 20.42
CA GLY A 114 -5.12 -1.26 19.18
C GLY A 114 -4.79 -2.35 18.17
N THR A 115 -5.84 -2.92 17.54
CA THR A 115 -5.69 -4.05 16.62
C THR A 115 -6.56 -3.86 15.39
N VAL A 116 -6.00 -4.04 14.21
CA VAL A 116 -6.71 -4.09 12.94
C VAL A 116 -6.56 -5.48 12.35
N ARG A 117 -7.68 -6.07 11.93
CA ARG A 117 -7.76 -7.40 11.34
C ARG A 117 -8.32 -7.35 9.93
N GLY A 118 -7.81 -8.23 9.09
CA GLY A 118 -8.24 -8.31 7.70
C GLY A 118 -7.88 -9.63 7.05
N LEU A 119 -8.19 -9.74 5.78
CA LEU A 119 -8.00 -10.93 4.98
C LEU A 119 -7.11 -10.59 3.77
N ILE A 120 -5.99 -11.31 3.61
CA ILE A 120 -5.19 -11.21 2.39
C ILE A 120 -5.71 -12.26 1.40
N CYS A 121 -5.95 -11.82 0.17
CA CYS A 121 -6.56 -12.62 -0.90
C CYS A 121 -6.11 -12.14 -2.28
N ALA A 122 -6.45 -12.89 -3.30
CA ALA A 122 -6.37 -12.49 -4.71
C ALA A 122 -7.66 -11.78 -5.10
N MET A 123 -7.59 -10.49 -5.42
CA MET A 123 -8.71 -9.67 -5.86
C MET A 123 -8.71 -9.58 -7.39
N GLU A 124 -9.82 -9.95 -8.02
CA GLU A 124 -10.00 -9.79 -9.45
C GLU A 124 -9.88 -8.31 -9.85
N LEU A 125 -9.10 -8.05 -10.89
CA LEU A 125 -8.87 -6.69 -11.38
C LEU A 125 -10.07 -6.19 -12.18
N GLU A 126 -10.59 -5.05 -11.79
CA GLU A 126 -11.61 -4.30 -12.52
C GLU A 126 -11.08 -2.93 -12.93
N VAL A 127 -11.71 -2.30 -13.91
CA VAL A 127 -11.39 -0.91 -14.25
C VAL A 127 -11.78 0.02 -13.10
N TRP A 128 -11.02 1.10 -12.95
CA TRP A 128 -11.31 2.12 -11.93
C TRP A 128 -12.71 2.72 -12.08
N GLY A 129 -13.39 2.93 -10.94
CA GLY A 129 -14.69 3.60 -10.90
C GLY A 129 -15.88 2.66 -11.08
N GLY A 130 -15.64 1.35 -11.19
CA GLY A 130 -16.67 0.32 -11.08
C GLY A 130 -16.94 -0.02 -9.61
N THR A 131 -16.66 -1.26 -9.21
CA THR A 131 -16.75 -1.68 -7.82
C THR A 131 -15.46 -1.43 -7.03
N VAL A 132 -14.37 -1.07 -7.71
CA VAL A 132 -13.11 -0.65 -7.09
C VAL A 132 -12.94 0.86 -7.22
N LEU A 133 -12.91 1.54 -6.07
CA LEU A 133 -12.88 2.98 -5.98
C LEU A 133 -11.48 3.51 -5.64
N PRO A 134 -10.89 4.39 -6.45
CA PRO A 134 -9.67 5.11 -6.10
C PRO A 134 -10.01 6.40 -5.37
N HIS A 135 -9.23 6.79 -4.38
CA HIS A 135 -9.38 8.10 -3.73
C HIS A 135 -8.21 9.07 -3.98
N GLU A 136 -7.10 8.57 -4.52
CA GLU A 136 -5.92 9.38 -4.86
C GLU A 136 -5.59 9.30 -6.35
N GLU A 137 -4.92 10.35 -6.84
CA GLU A 137 -4.34 10.38 -8.18
C GLU A 137 -3.07 9.53 -8.24
N VAL A 138 -2.76 9.00 -9.43
CA VAL A 138 -1.57 8.17 -9.68
C VAL A 138 -0.60 8.86 -10.62
N GLN A 139 0.70 8.71 -10.34
CA GLN A 139 1.77 9.24 -11.18
C GLN A 139 2.38 8.17 -12.08
N GLU A 140 2.77 8.57 -13.29
CA GLU A 140 3.34 7.67 -14.30
C GLU A 140 4.69 7.07 -13.88
N GLY A 141 5.56 7.84 -13.24
CA GLY A 141 6.89 7.38 -12.81
C GLY A 141 6.82 6.15 -11.91
N PRO A 142 6.15 6.22 -10.75
CA PRO A 142 5.97 5.07 -9.87
C PRO A 142 5.26 3.88 -10.52
N VAL A 143 4.27 4.11 -11.40
CA VAL A 143 3.59 3.03 -12.12
C VAL A 143 4.56 2.33 -13.08
N GLY A 144 5.35 3.09 -13.84
CA GLY A 144 6.37 2.53 -14.76
C GLY A 144 7.41 1.70 -14.04
N ASP A 145 7.91 2.20 -12.91
CA ASP A 145 8.85 1.51 -12.04
C ASP A 145 8.29 0.17 -11.53
N ARG A 146 7.11 0.19 -10.94
CA ARG A 146 6.45 -1.02 -10.43
C ARG A 146 6.11 -2.01 -11.55
N LEU A 147 5.79 -1.53 -12.75
CA LEU A 147 5.52 -2.40 -13.91
C LEU A 147 6.79 -3.13 -14.37
N ALA A 148 7.93 -2.45 -14.41
CA ALA A 148 9.21 -3.08 -14.72
C ALA A 148 9.58 -4.16 -13.69
N LEU A 149 9.36 -3.88 -12.40
CA LEU A 149 9.56 -4.85 -11.34
C LEU A 149 8.63 -6.06 -11.46
N LEU A 150 7.32 -5.82 -11.70
CA LEU A 150 6.33 -6.89 -11.84
C LEU A 150 6.61 -7.79 -13.05
N ARG A 151 7.05 -7.21 -14.19
CA ARG A 151 7.48 -7.98 -15.36
C ARG A 151 8.66 -8.91 -15.06
N ALA A 152 9.61 -8.44 -14.26
CA ALA A 152 10.83 -9.19 -13.93
C ALA A 152 10.60 -10.27 -12.87
N THR A 153 9.79 -9.99 -11.87
CA THR A 153 9.52 -10.91 -10.74
C THR A 153 8.32 -11.81 -10.99
N ARG A 154 7.35 -11.38 -11.82
CA ARG A 154 6.05 -12.04 -12.01
C ARG A 154 5.35 -12.36 -10.68
N THR A 155 5.51 -11.48 -9.70
CA THR A 155 5.03 -11.71 -8.34
C THR A 155 4.61 -10.38 -7.71
N HIS A 156 3.42 -10.33 -7.12
CA HIS A 156 3.04 -9.23 -6.25
C HIS A 156 3.76 -9.42 -4.90
N LEU A 157 4.66 -8.51 -4.55
CA LEU A 157 5.49 -8.58 -3.34
C LEU A 157 4.79 -8.04 -2.10
N SER A 158 3.82 -7.14 -2.29
CA SER A 158 3.05 -6.50 -1.22
C SER A 158 1.59 -6.33 -1.61
N PRO A 159 0.65 -6.44 -0.66
CA PRO A 159 -0.77 -6.29 -0.96
C PRO A 159 -1.15 -4.84 -1.26
N VAL A 160 -2.08 -4.65 -2.18
CA VAL A 160 -2.93 -3.46 -2.20
C VAL A 160 -3.78 -3.49 -0.93
N TYR A 161 -4.09 -2.34 -0.36
CA TYR A 161 -4.90 -2.25 0.85
C TYR A 161 -6.28 -1.70 0.50
N GLY A 162 -7.31 -2.49 0.72
CA GLY A 162 -8.70 -2.14 0.46
C GLY A 162 -9.55 -2.13 1.71
N THR A 163 -10.56 -1.27 1.75
CA THR A 163 -11.58 -1.25 2.80
C THR A 163 -12.95 -1.60 2.23
N LEU A 164 -13.68 -2.43 2.97
CA LEU A 164 -15.06 -2.84 2.67
C LEU A 164 -16.02 -2.29 3.72
N GLU A 165 -17.24 -2.01 3.32
CA GLU A 165 -18.37 -1.77 4.21
C GLU A 165 -19.28 -2.99 4.25
N GLY A 166 -20.20 -3.03 5.22
CA GLY A 166 -21.22 -4.07 5.30
C GLY A 166 -20.70 -5.45 5.71
N THR A 167 -19.54 -5.51 6.36
CA THR A 167 -19.05 -6.79 6.87
C THR A 167 -19.73 -7.22 8.18
N ASP A 168 -20.50 -6.32 8.83
CA ASP A 168 -21.19 -6.59 10.09
C ASP A 168 -20.30 -7.31 11.12
N ASP A 169 -19.07 -6.85 11.28
CA ASP A 169 -18.01 -7.40 12.16
C ASP A 169 -17.55 -8.84 11.85
N TRP A 170 -18.17 -9.53 10.89
CA TRP A 170 -17.82 -10.93 10.64
C TRP A 170 -16.36 -11.11 10.20
N LEU A 171 -15.79 -10.12 9.49
CA LEU A 171 -14.42 -10.19 9.01
C LEU A 171 -13.44 -10.15 10.20
N ASP A 172 -13.61 -9.17 11.11
CA ASP A 172 -12.81 -9.09 12.34
C ASP A 172 -13.00 -10.32 13.23
N ALA A 173 -14.25 -10.77 13.42
CA ALA A 173 -14.57 -11.95 14.23
C ALA A 173 -13.93 -13.23 13.67
N SER A 174 -13.95 -13.44 12.34
CA SER A 174 -13.34 -14.61 11.71
C SER A 174 -11.81 -14.62 11.88
N VAL A 175 -11.17 -13.46 11.72
CA VAL A 175 -9.71 -13.36 11.93
C VAL A 175 -9.37 -13.51 13.41
N ARG A 176 -10.16 -12.95 14.32
CA ARG A 176 -9.98 -13.07 15.78
C ARG A 176 -10.06 -14.53 16.25
N GLU A 177 -10.97 -15.31 15.70
CA GLU A 177 -11.10 -16.75 15.99
C GLU A 177 -9.79 -17.48 15.66
N VAL A 178 -9.27 -17.29 14.45
CA VAL A 178 -8.01 -17.89 14.02
C VAL A 178 -6.82 -17.35 14.80
N ALA A 179 -6.82 -16.05 15.12
CA ALA A 179 -5.75 -15.37 15.87
C ALA A 179 -5.59 -15.86 17.31
N SER A 180 -6.53 -16.64 17.83
CA SER A 180 -6.41 -17.34 19.11
C SER A 180 -5.41 -18.51 19.06
N THR A 181 -5.03 -18.96 17.85
CA THR A 181 -4.08 -20.06 17.65
C THR A 181 -2.66 -19.54 17.40
N PRO A 182 -1.61 -20.32 17.77
CA PRO A 182 -0.23 -19.98 17.39
C PRO A 182 -0.03 -19.93 15.89
N THR A 183 0.88 -19.08 15.44
CA THR A 183 1.32 -19.03 14.03
C THR A 183 2.84 -18.89 13.94
N PRO A 184 3.49 -19.52 12.96
CA PRO A 184 4.90 -19.29 12.65
C PRO A 184 5.12 -17.96 11.88
N PHE A 185 4.05 -17.32 11.38
CA PHE A 185 4.13 -16.11 10.59
C PHE A 185 3.88 -14.89 11.48
N GLU A 186 4.87 -14.54 12.27
CA GLU A 186 4.86 -13.37 13.16
C GLU A 186 6.11 -12.51 12.94
N ALA A 187 5.93 -11.19 12.90
CA ALA A 187 7.00 -10.19 12.87
C ALA A 187 6.62 -8.99 13.74
N VAL A 188 7.61 -8.40 14.40
CA VAL A 188 7.47 -7.10 15.08
C VAL A 188 8.26 -6.07 14.29
N ASP A 189 7.64 -4.94 13.98
CA ASP A 189 8.29 -3.88 13.22
C ASP A 189 8.96 -2.83 14.13
N GLU A 190 9.64 -1.87 13.50
CA GLU A 190 10.38 -0.81 14.19
C GLU A 190 9.47 0.20 14.90
N GLN A 191 8.17 0.14 14.65
CA GLN A 191 7.14 0.98 15.27
C GLN A 191 6.40 0.23 16.39
N SER A 192 6.94 -0.93 16.83
CA SER A 192 6.33 -1.82 17.80
C SER A 192 4.94 -2.33 17.41
N MET A 193 4.72 -2.48 16.09
CA MET A 193 3.55 -3.18 15.58
C MET A 193 3.88 -4.65 15.40
N ARG A 194 3.04 -5.51 15.95
CA ARG A 194 3.07 -6.95 15.73
C ARG A 194 2.20 -7.29 14.53
N HIS A 195 2.76 -8.01 13.59
CA HIS A 195 2.09 -8.52 12.40
C HIS A 195 2.01 -10.04 12.51
N ARG A 196 0.81 -10.59 12.45
CA ARG A 196 0.57 -12.04 12.49
C ARG A 196 -0.28 -12.47 11.31
N MET A 197 -0.02 -13.67 10.79
CA MET A 197 -0.72 -14.20 9.63
C MET A 197 -1.00 -15.69 9.80
N TRP A 198 -2.16 -16.13 9.34
CA TRP A 198 -2.60 -17.53 9.36
C TRP A 198 -3.17 -17.90 7.99
N PRO A 199 -2.67 -18.97 7.33
CA PRO A 199 -3.39 -19.58 6.22
C PRO A 199 -4.73 -20.13 6.72
N VAL A 200 -5.82 -19.87 5.99
CA VAL A 200 -7.16 -20.33 6.34
C VAL A 200 -7.85 -20.93 5.14
N GLU A 201 -8.52 -22.07 5.34
CA GLU A 201 -9.29 -22.72 4.30
C GLU A 201 -10.51 -21.88 3.85
N GLY A 202 -10.85 -22.01 2.57
CA GLY A 202 -11.65 -20.99 1.87
C GLY A 202 -13.16 -21.07 2.00
N THR A 203 -13.78 -22.21 2.31
CA THR A 203 -15.22 -22.42 2.04
C THR A 203 -16.17 -21.48 2.81
N ALA A 204 -15.98 -21.33 4.11
CA ALA A 204 -16.84 -20.46 4.93
C ALA A 204 -16.61 -18.98 4.65
N ILE A 205 -15.34 -18.58 4.48
CA ILE A 205 -14.96 -17.21 4.15
C ILE A 205 -15.49 -16.84 2.76
N GLN A 206 -15.34 -17.73 1.78
CA GLN A 206 -15.81 -17.50 0.42
C GLN A 206 -17.32 -17.27 0.36
N ALA A 207 -18.10 -18.06 1.08
CA ALA A 207 -19.57 -17.89 1.13
C ALA A 207 -19.97 -16.50 1.67
N ARG A 208 -19.27 -16.01 2.70
CA ARG A 208 -19.51 -14.66 3.25
C ARG A 208 -19.10 -13.55 2.29
N LEU A 209 -17.94 -13.69 1.64
CA LEU A 209 -17.48 -12.75 0.62
C LEU A 209 -18.43 -12.69 -0.59
N GLU A 210 -19.02 -13.82 -0.97
CA GLU A 210 -20.04 -13.87 -2.02
C GLU A 210 -21.30 -13.08 -1.66
N GLY A 211 -21.66 -13.03 -0.38
CA GLY A 211 -22.76 -12.21 0.14
C GLY A 211 -22.56 -10.70 -0.04
N LEU A 212 -21.31 -10.24 -0.17
CA LEU A 212 -20.95 -8.84 -0.39
C LEU A 212 -20.87 -8.46 -1.89
N ARG A 213 -21.33 -9.33 -2.78
CA ARG A 213 -21.37 -8.99 -4.22
C ARG A 213 -22.26 -7.76 -4.43
N GLY A 214 -21.74 -6.75 -5.10
CA GLY A 214 -22.42 -5.47 -5.29
C GLY A 214 -21.88 -4.34 -4.41
N GLU A 215 -21.24 -4.66 -3.29
CA GLU A 215 -20.56 -3.65 -2.48
C GLU A 215 -19.34 -3.09 -3.19
N GLN A 216 -18.94 -1.88 -2.83
CA GLN A 216 -17.75 -1.22 -3.38
C GLN A 216 -16.57 -1.38 -2.44
N LEU A 217 -15.39 -1.61 -3.00
CA LEU A 217 -14.12 -1.65 -2.28
C LEU A 217 -13.37 -0.35 -2.54
N LEU A 218 -13.08 0.39 -1.47
CA LEU A 218 -12.25 1.58 -1.55
C LEU A 218 -10.77 1.17 -1.39
N ILE A 219 -9.92 1.51 -2.35
CA ILE A 219 -8.48 1.34 -2.20
C ILE A 219 -7.97 2.35 -1.17
N ALA A 220 -7.50 1.86 -0.04
CA ALA A 220 -6.93 2.65 1.05
C ALA A 220 -5.44 2.99 0.81
N ASP A 221 -4.68 2.03 0.24
CA ASP A 221 -3.27 2.22 -0.14
C ASP A 221 -2.91 1.32 -1.32
N GLY A 222 -1.94 1.77 -2.13
CA GLY A 222 -1.44 0.99 -3.25
C GLY A 222 -2.09 1.30 -4.60
N HIS A 223 -2.58 2.51 -4.83
CA HIS A 223 -3.14 2.97 -6.11
C HIS A 223 -2.17 2.73 -7.29
N HIS A 224 -0.86 3.01 -7.09
CA HIS A 224 0.17 2.72 -8.08
C HIS A 224 0.29 1.21 -8.37
N ARG A 225 0.26 0.36 -7.32
CA ARG A 225 0.30 -1.11 -7.44
C ARG A 225 -0.90 -1.67 -8.18
N TYR A 226 -2.11 -1.17 -7.88
CA TYR A 226 -3.33 -1.56 -8.59
C TYR A 226 -3.30 -1.13 -10.06
N THR A 227 -2.92 0.12 -10.35
CA THR A 227 -2.78 0.62 -11.73
C THR A 227 -1.71 -0.17 -12.50
N THR A 228 -0.60 -0.52 -11.85
CA THR A 228 0.43 -1.40 -12.41
C THR A 228 -0.13 -2.76 -12.77
N ALA A 229 -0.90 -3.37 -11.88
CA ALA A 229 -1.53 -4.67 -12.12
C ALA A 229 -2.50 -4.62 -13.31
N LEU A 230 -3.29 -3.55 -13.45
CA LEU A 230 -4.16 -3.34 -14.62
C LEU A 230 -3.35 -3.28 -15.93
N ARG A 231 -2.22 -2.57 -15.94
CA ARG A 231 -1.34 -2.49 -17.13
C ARG A 231 -0.72 -3.83 -17.46
N TYR A 232 -0.18 -4.52 -16.45
CA TYR A 232 0.40 -5.85 -16.62
C TYR A 232 -0.64 -6.85 -17.15
N ARG A 233 -1.84 -6.85 -16.58
CA ARG A 233 -2.97 -7.66 -17.10
C ARG A 233 -3.24 -7.39 -18.58
N ALA A 234 -3.30 -6.11 -18.96
CA ALA A 234 -3.56 -5.73 -20.35
C ALA A 234 -2.47 -6.21 -21.31
N GLU A 235 -1.21 -6.23 -20.87
CA GLU A 235 -0.09 -6.80 -21.64
C GLU A 235 -0.22 -8.32 -21.77
N ARG A 236 -0.39 -9.00 -20.63
CA ARG A 236 -0.44 -10.47 -20.60
C ARG A 236 -1.67 -11.03 -21.33
N ARG A 237 -2.82 -10.38 -21.20
CA ARG A 237 -4.02 -10.83 -21.92
C ARG A 237 -3.89 -10.78 -23.44
N ARG A 238 -3.06 -9.87 -23.98
CA ARG A 238 -2.80 -9.80 -25.45
C ARG A 238 -1.94 -10.98 -25.93
N SER A 239 -0.98 -11.44 -25.11
CA SER A 239 -0.05 -12.51 -25.48
C SER A 239 -0.51 -13.90 -25.05
N ASP A 240 -1.10 -14.00 -23.86
CA ASP A 240 -1.33 -15.27 -23.15
C ASP A 240 -2.81 -15.52 -22.83
N GLY A 241 -3.69 -14.55 -23.05
CA GLY A 241 -5.10 -14.64 -22.66
C GLY A 241 -5.34 -14.46 -21.16
N PRO A 242 -6.50 -14.92 -20.63
CA PRO A 242 -6.80 -14.88 -19.19
C PRO A 242 -5.83 -15.73 -18.38
N GLY A 243 -5.50 -15.26 -17.15
CA GLY A 243 -4.55 -15.99 -16.31
C GLY A 243 -4.41 -15.38 -14.91
N PRO A 244 -3.40 -15.82 -14.12
CA PRO A 244 -3.17 -15.32 -12.75
C PRO A 244 -2.99 -13.80 -12.65
N TRP A 245 -2.55 -13.17 -13.73
CA TRP A 245 -2.43 -11.71 -13.86
C TRP A 245 -3.77 -10.97 -13.91
N ASP A 246 -4.90 -11.69 -13.90
CA ASP A 246 -6.23 -11.09 -13.81
C ASP A 246 -6.61 -10.68 -12.38
N ALA A 247 -5.75 -10.98 -11.41
CA ALA A 247 -5.93 -10.62 -10.03
C ALA A 247 -4.71 -9.88 -9.45
N VAL A 248 -4.92 -9.21 -8.34
CA VAL A 248 -3.89 -8.51 -7.56
C VAL A 248 -3.96 -8.95 -6.10
N LEU A 249 -2.78 -9.10 -5.49
CA LEU A 249 -2.66 -9.36 -4.05
C LEU A 249 -3.27 -8.20 -3.26
N THR A 250 -4.23 -8.48 -2.38
CA THR A 250 -4.98 -7.45 -1.65
C THR A 250 -5.18 -7.86 -0.19
N LEU A 251 -4.93 -6.93 0.73
CA LEU A 251 -5.43 -6.99 2.09
C LEU A 251 -6.78 -6.25 2.13
N VAL A 252 -7.80 -6.88 2.64
CA VAL A 252 -9.13 -6.29 2.83
C VAL A 252 -9.42 -6.20 4.32
N VAL A 253 -9.86 -5.03 4.79
CA VAL A 253 -10.32 -4.78 6.16
C VAL A 253 -11.69 -4.15 6.16
N ASP A 254 -12.38 -4.20 7.30
CA ASP A 254 -13.60 -3.42 7.50
C ASP A 254 -13.28 -1.93 7.59
N SER A 255 -14.03 -1.09 6.87
CA SER A 255 -13.86 0.37 6.89
C SER A 255 -14.21 0.99 8.24
N THR A 256 -15.01 0.29 9.06
CA THR A 256 -15.47 0.69 10.40
C THR A 256 -14.60 0.11 11.51
N ALA A 257 -13.52 -0.61 11.19
CA ALA A 257 -12.61 -1.18 12.18
C ALA A 257 -12.13 -0.09 13.16
N GLU A 258 -12.38 -0.27 14.45
CA GLU A 258 -12.19 0.73 15.52
C GLU A 258 -10.80 1.38 15.52
N HIS A 259 -9.80 0.62 15.14
CA HIS A 259 -8.40 1.05 15.15
C HIS A 259 -7.81 1.34 13.77
N LEU A 260 -8.64 1.39 12.73
CA LEU A 260 -8.22 1.85 11.41
C LEU A 260 -8.15 3.38 11.40
N ALA A 261 -6.95 3.91 11.42
CA ALA A 261 -6.73 5.35 11.41
C ALA A 261 -6.37 5.85 10.00
N VAL A 262 -6.87 7.02 9.64
CA VAL A 262 -6.44 7.75 8.46
C VAL A 262 -5.75 9.02 8.88
N MET A 263 -4.43 9.01 8.81
CA MET A 263 -3.60 10.14 9.18
C MET A 263 -3.28 10.99 7.94
N PRO A 264 -2.99 12.27 8.10
CA PRO A 264 -2.54 13.12 7.02
C PRO A 264 -1.06 12.85 6.69
N PHE A 265 -0.67 13.17 5.47
CA PHE A 265 0.69 13.58 5.21
C PHE A 265 0.79 15.08 5.42
N HIS A 266 1.63 15.52 6.33
CA HIS A 266 2.00 16.93 6.48
C HIS A 266 2.91 17.37 5.33
N ARG A 267 2.91 18.66 5.02
CA ARG A 267 3.74 19.24 3.95
C ARG A 267 4.90 20.01 4.58
N VAL A 268 6.12 19.60 4.27
CA VAL A 268 7.34 20.31 4.65
C VAL A 268 7.83 21.08 3.43
N GLN A 269 7.75 22.40 3.48
CA GLN A 269 8.16 23.30 2.41
C GLN A 269 9.67 23.58 2.53
N LEU A 270 10.42 23.20 1.49
CA LEU A 270 11.89 23.30 1.47
C LEU A 270 12.37 24.68 0.96
N ALA A 271 11.56 25.40 0.19
CA ALA A 271 11.91 26.70 -0.39
C ALA A 271 10.64 27.53 -0.61
N GLY A 272 10.80 28.86 -0.70
CA GLY A 272 9.72 29.82 -0.89
C GLY A 272 9.47 30.68 0.35
N GLU A 273 8.33 31.36 0.39
CA GLU A 273 7.95 32.22 1.51
C GLU A 273 7.19 31.41 2.58
N ALA A 274 7.46 31.68 3.85
CA ALA A 274 6.76 31.08 4.97
C ALA A 274 5.39 31.77 5.19
N PRO A 275 4.33 30.98 5.53
CA PRO A 275 3.03 31.56 5.84
C PRO A 275 3.10 32.36 7.15
N THR A 276 2.45 33.55 7.16
CA THR A 276 2.39 34.42 8.35
C THR A 276 0.98 34.56 8.92
N ALA A 277 -0.03 34.08 8.19
CA ALA A 277 -1.44 34.16 8.57
C ALA A 277 -1.80 33.11 9.63
N GLY A 278 -2.90 33.37 10.33
CA GLY A 278 -3.49 32.44 11.30
C GLY A 278 -3.34 32.87 12.76
N GLU A 279 -4.13 32.25 13.62
CA GLU A 279 -4.10 32.41 15.07
C GLU A 279 -2.85 31.79 15.67
N ALA A 280 -2.16 32.53 16.55
CA ALA A 280 -0.94 32.03 17.20
C ALA A 280 -1.28 30.92 18.23
N MET A 281 -0.49 29.87 18.21
CA MET A 281 -0.64 28.71 19.11
C MET A 281 0.61 28.57 20.00
N PRO A 282 0.45 28.04 21.26
CA PRO A 282 1.57 27.90 22.18
C PRO A 282 2.62 26.87 21.73
N GLY A 283 2.23 25.85 20.97
CA GLY A 283 3.15 24.80 20.54
C GLY A 283 2.52 23.77 19.60
N LEU A 284 3.31 22.75 19.27
CA LEU A 284 2.89 21.68 18.35
C LEU A 284 1.64 20.93 18.83
N ALA A 285 1.59 20.58 20.11
CA ALA A 285 0.49 19.79 20.68
C ALA A 285 -0.85 20.54 20.61
N GLU A 286 -0.86 21.80 20.96
CA GLU A 286 -2.04 22.67 20.92
C GLU A 286 -2.46 22.92 19.47
N THR A 287 -1.50 23.11 18.56
CA THR A 287 -1.77 23.25 17.13
C THR A 287 -2.48 22.01 16.59
N LEU A 288 -1.93 20.82 16.82
CA LEU A 288 -2.54 19.54 16.40
C LEU A 288 -3.91 19.33 17.06
N GLY A 289 -4.05 19.70 18.33
CA GLY A 289 -5.32 19.60 19.07
C GLY A 289 -6.41 20.54 18.52
N ALA A 290 -6.05 21.60 17.82
CA ALA A 290 -6.98 22.55 17.21
C ALA A 290 -7.39 22.20 15.78
N LEU A 291 -6.69 21.24 15.13
CA LEU A 291 -7.02 20.84 13.77
C LEU A 291 -8.31 20.03 13.71
N ARG A 292 -9.20 20.43 12.82
CA ARG A 292 -10.48 19.74 12.55
C ARG A 292 -10.68 19.69 11.04
N ASP A 293 -10.93 18.49 10.53
CA ASP A 293 -11.25 18.28 9.12
C ASP A 293 -12.59 18.94 8.73
N ASP A 294 -13.53 18.98 9.69
CA ASP A 294 -14.85 19.62 9.51
C ASP A 294 -14.77 21.14 9.33
N ASP A 295 -13.81 21.75 10.00
CA ASP A 295 -13.65 23.21 10.05
C ASP A 295 -12.66 23.74 8.99
N LEU A 296 -12.12 22.88 8.13
CA LEU A 296 -11.06 23.24 7.17
C LEU A 296 -9.91 24.01 7.86
N THR A 297 -9.42 23.49 8.98
CA THR A 297 -8.30 24.08 9.70
C THR A 297 -6.98 23.47 9.24
N ILE A 298 -5.95 24.29 9.13
CA ILE A 298 -4.59 23.87 8.84
C ILE A 298 -3.64 24.49 9.88
N GLY A 299 -2.71 23.69 10.39
CA GLY A 299 -1.62 24.18 11.22
C GLY A 299 -0.44 24.64 10.36
N THR A 300 0.22 25.70 10.76
CA THR A 300 1.48 26.11 10.15
C THR A 300 2.57 26.26 11.19
N ILE A 301 3.80 25.86 10.84
CA ILE A 301 5.00 26.07 11.63
C ILE A 301 5.99 26.80 10.76
N ALA A 302 6.52 27.92 11.21
CA ALA A 302 7.50 28.69 10.50
C ALA A 302 8.39 29.48 11.46
N LEU A 303 9.53 29.97 10.98
CA LEU A 303 10.34 30.90 11.74
C LEU A 303 9.75 32.32 11.63
N ASP A 304 9.66 33.00 12.75
CA ASP A 304 9.26 34.42 12.78
C ASP A 304 10.44 35.35 12.43
N ALA A 305 10.19 36.67 12.42
CA ALA A 305 11.20 37.66 12.13
C ALA A 305 12.40 37.70 13.14
N ARG A 306 12.26 37.00 14.28
CA ARG A 306 13.31 36.82 15.32
C ARG A 306 14.03 35.51 15.20
N ASN A 307 13.71 34.70 14.16
CA ASN A 307 14.19 33.36 13.96
C ASN A 307 13.73 32.37 15.07
N GLU A 308 12.56 32.67 15.69
CA GLU A 308 11.91 31.79 16.65
C GLU A 308 10.83 30.97 15.97
N VAL A 309 10.64 29.71 16.40
CA VAL A 309 9.61 28.82 15.86
C VAL A 309 8.24 29.28 16.29
N GLY A 310 7.43 29.71 15.34
CA GLY A 310 6.04 30.12 15.55
C GLY A 310 5.07 29.04 15.06
N TYR A 311 4.03 28.78 15.84
CA TYR A 311 2.94 27.86 15.55
C TYR A 311 1.66 28.66 15.32
N ARG A 312 0.89 28.32 14.30
CA ARG A 312 -0.37 28.99 13.98
C ARG A 312 -1.40 28.00 13.50
N VAL A 313 -2.67 28.36 13.65
CA VAL A 313 -3.80 27.67 13.03
C VAL A 313 -4.51 28.65 12.12
N LEU A 314 -4.64 28.26 10.86
CA LEU A 314 -5.39 28.98 9.85
C LEU A 314 -6.73 28.25 9.63
N ARG A 315 -7.84 28.99 9.66
CA ARG A 315 -9.15 28.50 9.29
C ARG A 315 -9.53 29.08 7.94
N LEU A 316 -9.94 28.21 7.01
CA LEU A 316 -10.43 28.65 5.71
C LEU A 316 -11.89 29.08 5.82
N GLU A 317 -12.18 30.31 5.39
CA GLU A 317 -13.52 30.88 5.37
C GLU A 317 -14.28 30.41 4.09
N ARG A 318 -14.49 29.14 3.89
CA ARG A 318 -15.39 28.68 2.85
C ARG A 318 -16.57 27.91 3.42
N TRP A 319 -17.76 28.26 2.96
CA TRP A 319 -19.01 27.67 3.39
C TRP A 319 -19.29 26.28 2.77
N GLU A 320 -18.53 25.86 1.75
CA GLU A 320 -18.55 24.50 1.20
C GLU A 320 -17.32 23.72 1.67
N ALA A 321 -17.47 23.03 2.80
CA ALA A 321 -16.42 22.16 3.33
C ALA A 321 -16.25 20.93 2.44
N ARG A 322 -15.52 21.07 1.32
CA ARG A 322 -15.07 19.93 0.51
C ARG A 322 -13.67 19.52 0.97
N PRO A 323 -13.42 18.23 1.24
CA PRO A 323 -12.08 17.77 1.63
C PRO A 323 -10.97 18.19 0.66
N ARG A 324 -11.31 18.39 -0.62
CA ARG A 324 -10.38 18.89 -1.64
C ARG A 324 -10.10 20.38 -1.53
N ALA A 325 -11.00 21.18 -0.97
CA ALA A 325 -10.86 22.65 -0.89
C ALA A 325 -9.58 23.07 -0.12
N LEU A 326 -9.19 22.31 0.90
CA LEU A 326 -7.96 22.54 1.64
C LEU A 326 -6.71 22.44 0.75
N HIS A 327 -6.69 21.48 -0.17
CA HIS A 327 -5.59 21.31 -1.11
C HIS A 327 -5.61 22.40 -2.19
N GLU A 328 -6.79 22.69 -2.76
CA GLU A 328 -6.96 23.67 -3.84
C GLU A 328 -6.58 25.11 -3.40
N GLU A 329 -6.86 25.48 -2.17
CA GLU A 329 -6.66 26.87 -1.73
C GLU A 329 -5.27 27.15 -1.14
N LEU A 330 -4.64 26.18 -0.52
CA LEU A 330 -3.41 26.43 0.22
C LEU A 330 -2.20 25.63 -0.27
N LEU A 331 -2.42 24.51 -0.93
CA LEU A 331 -1.34 23.58 -1.23
C LEU A 331 -1.05 23.49 -2.72
N ASP A 332 -2.02 23.76 -3.59
CA ASP A 332 -1.83 23.66 -5.05
C ASP A 332 -0.92 24.75 -5.59
N ASP A 333 -0.84 25.91 -4.91
CA ASP A 333 0.10 26.99 -5.26
C ASP A 333 1.56 26.68 -4.86
N LEU A 334 1.78 25.66 -4.03
CA LEU A 334 3.12 25.26 -3.63
C LEU A 334 3.72 24.32 -4.70
N ALA A 335 4.87 24.72 -5.26
CA ALA A 335 5.55 23.89 -6.26
C ALA A 335 5.83 22.49 -5.70
N PRO A 336 5.37 21.40 -6.35
CA PRO A 336 5.56 20.02 -5.83
C PRO A 336 7.03 19.67 -5.57
N SER A 337 7.97 20.22 -6.35
CA SER A 337 9.41 20.01 -6.20
C SER A 337 10.00 20.67 -4.93
N SER A 338 9.27 21.61 -4.32
CA SER A 338 9.66 22.26 -3.06
C SER A 338 9.02 21.60 -1.83
N LEU A 339 8.25 20.52 -2.00
CA LEU A 339 7.54 19.84 -0.92
C LEU A 339 8.14 18.48 -0.60
N ARG A 340 8.29 18.20 0.69
CA ARG A 340 8.49 16.88 1.26
C ARG A 340 7.25 16.48 2.06
N TYR A 341 6.83 15.22 1.96
CA TYR A 341 5.65 14.69 2.61
C TYR A 341 6.07 13.85 3.81
N VAL A 342 5.53 14.14 4.99
CA VAL A 342 5.88 13.50 6.26
C VAL A 342 4.60 13.15 7.00
N SER A 343 4.47 11.92 7.48
CA SER A 343 3.30 11.47 8.26
C SER A 343 3.43 11.77 9.76
N ASP A 344 4.61 12.10 10.24
CA ASP A 344 4.89 12.43 11.64
C ASP A 344 5.09 13.95 11.81
N ALA A 345 4.19 14.58 12.55
CA ALA A 345 4.24 16.02 12.81
C ALA A 345 5.47 16.44 13.62
N ALA A 346 5.96 15.59 14.52
CA ALA A 346 7.17 15.89 15.32
C ALA A 346 8.44 15.82 14.45
N GLU A 347 8.50 14.90 13.48
CA GLU A 347 9.57 14.87 12.48
C GLU A 347 9.52 16.11 11.58
N ALA A 348 8.33 16.55 11.18
CA ALA A 348 8.15 17.76 10.39
C ALA A 348 8.62 19.01 11.15
N ASP A 349 8.23 19.17 12.43
CA ASP A 349 8.70 20.24 13.31
C ASP A 349 10.22 20.21 13.51
N ALA A 350 10.77 19.03 13.77
CA ALA A 350 12.22 18.86 13.94
C ALA A 350 13.00 19.22 12.66
N THR A 351 12.43 18.96 11.47
CA THR A 351 13.03 19.33 10.19
C THR A 351 13.14 20.86 10.05
N LEU A 352 12.08 21.60 10.42
CA LEU A 352 12.12 23.06 10.43
C LEU A 352 13.18 23.57 11.43
N ARG A 353 13.22 23.03 12.65
CA ARG A 353 14.18 23.41 13.69
C ARG A 353 15.64 23.18 13.29
N ARG A 354 15.90 22.19 12.43
CA ARG A 354 17.25 21.96 11.88
C ARG A 354 17.59 22.90 10.72
N GLY A 355 16.68 23.81 10.32
CA GLY A 355 16.89 24.71 9.19
C GLY A 355 16.82 24.03 7.82
N GLU A 356 16.27 22.81 7.74
CA GLU A 356 16.13 22.06 6.50
C GLU A 356 14.84 22.41 5.73
N ALA A 357 14.00 23.26 6.30
CA ALA A 357 12.73 23.70 5.73
C ALA A 357 12.45 25.16 6.07
N VAL A 358 11.60 25.82 5.28
CA VAL A 358 11.14 27.19 5.51
C VAL A 358 9.79 27.23 6.20
N ALA A 359 8.95 26.22 5.99
CA ALA A 359 7.66 26.10 6.65
C ALA A 359 7.19 24.64 6.72
N VAL A 360 6.23 24.38 7.60
CA VAL A 360 5.48 23.12 7.69
C VAL A 360 4.00 23.42 7.69
N TYR A 361 3.23 22.65 6.92
CA TYR A 361 1.77 22.66 6.94
C TYR A 361 1.27 21.36 7.56
N LEU A 362 0.62 21.50 8.71
CA LEU A 362 0.01 20.39 9.45
C LEU A 362 -1.44 20.23 9.03
N LEU A 363 -1.77 19.09 8.47
CA LEU A 363 -3.14 18.79 8.04
C LEU A 363 -3.89 18.01 9.13
N PRO A 364 -5.23 18.18 9.20
CA PRO A 364 -6.06 17.40 10.10
C PRO A 364 -6.12 15.92 9.71
N PRO A 365 -6.34 15.01 10.67
CA PRO A 365 -6.71 13.63 10.35
C PRO A 365 -8.10 13.60 9.70
N THR A 366 -8.35 12.57 8.89
CA THR A 366 -9.64 12.34 8.25
C THR A 366 -10.18 10.94 8.60
N THR A 367 -11.32 10.54 8.03
CA THR A 367 -11.93 9.22 8.25
C THR A 367 -12.18 8.51 6.93
N PRO A 368 -12.24 7.15 6.91
CA PRO A 368 -12.60 6.40 5.70
C PRO A 368 -13.92 6.87 5.08
N GLY A 369 -14.94 7.14 5.90
CA GLY A 369 -16.24 7.63 5.43
C GLY A 369 -16.17 8.98 4.72
N ARG A 370 -15.31 9.92 5.18
CA ARG A 370 -15.11 11.20 4.49
C ARG A 370 -14.40 11.05 3.16
N ILE A 371 -13.39 10.18 3.11
CA ILE A 371 -12.72 9.85 1.85
C ILE A 371 -13.71 9.26 0.86
N ARG A 372 -14.57 8.35 1.34
CA ARG A 372 -15.64 7.77 0.51
C ARG A 372 -16.58 8.84 -0.04
N ALA A 373 -17.00 9.80 0.77
CA ALA A 373 -17.85 10.90 0.34
C ALA A 373 -17.19 11.78 -0.76
N VAL A 374 -15.86 11.89 -0.81
CA VAL A 374 -15.14 12.52 -1.93
C VAL A 374 -15.29 11.69 -3.19
N VAL A 375 -15.03 10.38 -3.09
CA VAL A 375 -15.05 9.46 -4.23
C VAL A 375 -16.47 9.32 -4.82
N GLU A 376 -17.51 9.29 -3.98
CA GLU A 376 -18.90 9.23 -4.42
C GLU A 376 -19.35 10.47 -5.23
N ARG A 377 -18.69 11.62 -5.02
CA ARG A 377 -18.85 12.80 -5.87
C ARG A 377 -18.08 12.75 -7.18
N GLY A 378 -17.36 11.65 -7.44
CA GLY A 378 -16.48 11.51 -8.60
C GLY A 378 -15.17 12.29 -8.49
N GLU A 379 -14.84 12.78 -7.30
CA GLU A 379 -13.61 13.53 -7.03
C GLU A 379 -12.49 12.60 -6.56
N ARG A 380 -11.24 13.07 -6.62
CA ARG A 380 -10.06 12.41 -6.05
C ARG A 380 -9.25 13.42 -5.25
N LEU A 381 -8.62 12.93 -4.20
CA LEU A 381 -7.64 13.71 -3.46
C LEU A 381 -6.32 13.75 -4.23
N PRO A 382 -5.53 14.81 -4.09
CA PRO A 382 -4.16 14.83 -4.57
C PRO A 382 -3.34 13.69 -3.98
N GLN A 383 -2.25 13.33 -4.66
CA GLN A 383 -1.32 12.33 -4.16
C GLN A 383 -0.80 12.67 -2.76
N LYS A 384 -0.58 11.63 -1.93
CA LYS A 384 -0.09 11.78 -0.55
C LYS A 384 -1.00 12.66 0.32
N SER A 385 -2.31 12.50 0.17
CA SER A 385 -3.31 13.17 1.02
C SER A 385 -3.64 12.37 2.27
N THR A 386 -3.54 11.06 2.20
CA THR A 386 -3.97 10.12 3.25
C THR A 386 -2.90 9.10 3.57
N TYR A 387 -2.82 8.73 4.83
CA TYR A 387 -1.94 7.68 5.33
C TYR A 387 -2.76 6.71 6.19
N PHE A 388 -3.25 5.65 5.58
CA PHE A 388 -3.96 4.59 6.31
C PHE A 388 -2.99 3.84 7.21
N TRP A 389 -3.37 3.69 8.47
CA TRP A 389 -2.57 3.04 9.51
C TRP A 389 -3.41 2.02 10.28
N PRO A 390 -2.85 0.86 10.67
CA PRO A 390 -1.51 0.36 10.34
C PRO A 390 -1.37 -0.08 8.89
N LYS A 391 -0.13 -0.14 8.38
CA LYS A 391 0.17 -0.65 7.03
C LYS A 391 0.62 -2.11 7.06
N PRO A 392 0.15 -2.95 6.11
CA PRO A 392 0.64 -4.32 5.98
C PRO A 392 2.12 -4.34 5.56
N ARG A 393 2.87 -5.32 6.03
CA ARG A 393 4.28 -5.49 5.62
C ARG A 393 4.40 -6.15 4.26
N THR A 394 5.35 -5.68 3.47
CA THR A 394 5.84 -6.33 2.24
C THR A 394 6.54 -7.64 2.61
N GLY A 395 6.23 -8.72 1.89
CA GLY A 395 6.90 -10.02 2.07
C GLY A 395 6.28 -10.94 3.12
N MET A 396 5.22 -10.54 3.86
CA MET A 396 4.51 -11.50 4.74
C MET A 396 3.93 -12.66 3.94
N VAL A 397 3.28 -12.37 2.84
CA VAL A 397 2.92 -13.28 1.77
C VAL A 397 3.02 -12.57 0.44
N MET A 398 3.48 -13.26 -0.58
CA MET A 398 3.59 -12.77 -1.95
C MET A 398 2.72 -13.62 -2.87
N MET A 399 2.24 -13.03 -3.97
CA MET A 399 1.37 -13.76 -4.91
C MET A 399 2.06 -13.92 -6.27
N PRO A 400 2.55 -15.13 -6.59
CA PRO A 400 3.10 -15.45 -7.91
C PRO A 400 2.02 -15.37 -8.99
N LEU A 401 2.42 -14.90 -10.17
CA LEU A 401 1.57 -14.78 -11.36
C LEU A 401 1.95 -15.79 -12.45
N ASP A 402 2.75 -16.79 -12.12
CA ASP A 402 3.02 -17.89 -13.02
C ASP A 402 1.80 -18.82 -13.06
N PRO A 403 1.47 -19.38 -14.24
CA PRO A 403 0.38 -20.34 -14.37
C PRO A 403 0.64 -21.57 -13.51
N ASP A 404 -0.14 -21.71 -12.45
CA ASP A 404 -0.10 -22.89 -11.59
C ASP A 404 -1.23 -23.84 -12.02
N PRO A 405 -0.99 -25.17 -12.17
CA PRO A 405 -2.03 -26.13 -12.45
C PRO A 405 -3.17 -26.16 -11.44
N ALA A 406 -2.90 -25.82 -10.17
CA ALA A 406 -3.88 -25.73 -9.08
C ALA A 406 -4.53 -24.34 -8.95
N SER A 407 -4.14 -23.35 -9.75
CA SER A 407 -4.67 -21.98 -9.66
C SER A 407 -6.19 -21.94 -9.89
N PRO A 408 -6.96 -21.23 -9.06
CA PRO A 408 -8.39 -21.02 -9.28
C PRO A 408 -8.70 -20.13 -10.49
N PHE A 409 -7.68 -19.51 -11.10
CA PHE A 409 -7.84 -18.71 -12.32
C PHE A 409 -7.80 -19.59 -13.57
N PRO A 410 -8.56 -19.24 -14.63
CA PRO A 410 -8.58 -19.99 -15.85
C PRO A 410 -7.18 -20.12 -16.46
N LYS A 411 -6.82 -21.32 -16.89
CA LYS A 411 -5.55 -21.53 -17.60
C LYS A 411 -5.56 -20.77 -18.92
N PRO A 412 -4.39 -20.21 -19.34
CA PRO A 412 -4.29 -19.61 -20.66
C PRO A 412 -4.73 -20.64 -21.72
N VAL A 413 -5.66 -20.25 -22.56
CA VAL A 413 -6.03 -21.07 -23.71
C VAL A 413 -4.83 -21.06 -24.64
N ALA A 414 -4.18 -22.22 -24.78
CA ALA A 414 -3.13 -22.38 -25.79
C ALA A 414 -3.72 -21.98 -27.15
N GLN A 415 -3.27 -20.87 -27.70
CA GLN A 415 -3.63 -20.52 -29.07
C GLN A 415 -3.10 -21.63 -29.95
N SER A 416 -4.00 -22.48 -30.49
CA SER A 416 -3.65 -23.35 -31.59
C SER A 416 -3.08 -22.42 -32.70
N ARG A 417 -1.80 -22.56 -32.99
CA ARG A 417 -1.22 -21.89 -34.18
C ARG A 417 -2.17 -22.22 -35.32
N ALA A 418 -2.90 -21.21 -35.78
CA ALA A 418 -3.66 -21.31 -37.01
C ALA A 418 -2.68 -21.82 -38.10
N ALA A 419 -2.98 -22.97 -38.61
CA ALA A 419 -2.20 -23.51 -39.73
C ALA A 419 -2.17 -22.45 -40.82
N ASP A 420 -0.98 -22.08 -41.25
CA ASP A 420 -0.75 -21.16 -42.35
C ASP A 420 -1.44 -21.75 -43.62
N PRO A 421 -2.47 -21.10 -44.20
CA PRO A 421 -3.17 -21.62 -45.34
C PRO A 421 -2.37 -21.52 -46.66
N SER A 422 -1.08 -21.17 -46.63
CA SER A 422 -0.23 -20.98 -47.79
C SER A 422 0.58 -22.20 -48.25
N VAL A 423 0.50 -23.34 -47.53
CA VAL A 423 1.17 -24.58 -47.98
C VAL A 423 0.16 -25.48 -48.70
N ASN A 424 0.12 -25.36 -50.01
CA ASN A 424 -0.65 -26.20 -50.92
C ASN A 424 0.19 -27.46 -51.28
N PRO A 425 -0.19 -28.70 -50.91
CA PRO A 425 0.55 -29.90 -51.26
C PRO A 425 -0.03 -30.55 -52.52
N THR A 426 0.14 -29.95 -53.67
CA THR A 426 -0.07 -30.68 -54.93
C THR A 426 0.95 -30.25 -56.00
N GLY A 427 2.16 -30.79 -55.88
CA GLY A 427 3.06 -30.98 -56.99
C GLY A 427 2.83 -32.35 -57.60
N ARG A 428 2.10 -32.47 -58.68
CA ARG A 428 2.22 -33.59 -59.63
C ARG A 428 2.91 -33.10 -60.88
N ALA A 429 4.04 -33.79 -61.12
CA ALA A 429 4.77 -33.69 -62.38
C ALA A 429 3.96 -34.29 -63.53
N SER A 430 4.07 -33.66 -64.68
CA SER A 430 4.14 -34.27 -66.04
C SER A 430 4.73 -33.22 -67.00
#